data_742cd8f0f76e74b8686d006e44bdb9c1
#
_entry.id   742cd8f0f76e74b8686d006e44bdb9c1
#
_cell.length_a   1.000
_cell.length_b   1.000
_cell.length_c   1.000
_cell.angle_alpha   90.00
_cell.angle_beta   90.00
_cell.angle_gamma   90.00
#
_symmetry.space_group_name_H-M   'P 1'
#
loop_
_entity.id
_entity.type
_entity.pdbx_description
1 polymer ?
#
loop_
_entity_poly.entity_id
_entity_poly.type
_entity_poly.pdbx_seq_one_letter_code
_entity_poly.pdbx_strand_id
1 'polypeptide(L)'
;MKQSLVKKLTAGILTGALAISVTACGGNSTDTNNASTNADVSAETENSGDVTVINAVTGGSPKPYISVEEDGSYSGYDIEVLQAVFDRLPQYSLNLQTAEFDAIFSGLTAGNYQIAVNNFSYNEKRAESYYYSFPYDEIKYVFVQRADDEPLTSLQDAADRGYKIEAGAGVNVTNAIEKWNEENPDRKVKLVLS
;
A
#
# COMPACT_ATOMS: atom_id res chain seq x y z
N MET A 1 -33.92 -15.84 -35.60
CA MET A 1 -35.22 -15.14 -35.61
C MET A 1 -35.50 -14.57 -34.25
N LYS A 2 -35.98 -13.29 -34.21
CA LYS A 2 -36.46 -12.42 -33.10
C LYS A 2 -35.31 -11.72 -32.35
N GLN A 3 -34.89 -10.52 -32.71
CA GLN A 3 -35.43 -9.15 -32.60
C GLN A 3 -35.56 -8.71 -31.11
N SER A 4 -34.68 -7.81 -30.71
CA SER A 4 -34.85 -6.35 -30.60
C SER A 4 -35.81 -5.91 -29.48
N LEU A 5 -35.27 -5.19 -28.49
CA LEU A 5 -35.99 -4.00 -27.96
C LEU A 5 -34.99 -3.00 -27.33
N VAL A 6 -34.75 -1.95 -28.09
CA VAL A 6 -34.13 -0.70 -27.63
C VAL A 6 -35.20 0.10 -26.93
N LYS A 7 -34.98 0.54 -25.69
CA LYS A 7 -35.77 1.62 -25.08
C LYS A 7 -34.85 2.81 -24.81
N LYS A 8 -35.04 3.82 -25.65
CA LYS A 8 -34.62 5.21 -25.45
C LYS A 8 -35.38 5.81 -24.28
N LEU A 9 -34.70 6.45 -23.32
CA LEU A 9 -35.30 7.41 -22.44
C LEU A 9 -34.59 8.76 -22.57
N THR A 10 -35.39 9.76 -22.80
CA THR A 10 -35.12 11.14 -23.14
C THR A 10 -34.64 11.98 -21.95
N ALA A 11 -33.86 12.99 -22.31
CA ALA A 11 -33.31 14.06 -21.50
C ALA A 11 -34.38 14.90 -20.75
N GLY A 12 -34.02 15.28 -19.54
CA GLY A 12 -34.67 16.40 -18.81
C GLY A 12 -33.62 17.35 -18.29
N ILE A 13 -33.49 18.48 -18.95
CA ILE A 13 -32.66 19.63 -18.53
C ILE A 13 -33.52 20.44 -17.53
N LEU A 14 -33.01 20.65 -16.31
CA LEU A 14 -33.56 21.63 -15.38
C LEU A 14 -32.46 22.61 -15.00
N THR A 15 -32.52 23.79 -15.62
CA THR A 15 -31.75 24.99 -15.32
C THR A 15 -32.34 25.69 -14.11
N GLY A 16 -31.59 25.79 -13.02
CA GLY A 16 -31.92 26.63 -11.86
C GLY A 16 -30.84 27.66 -11.62
N ALA A 17 -31.05 28.88 -12.01
CA ALA A 17 -30.22 30.03 -11.69
C ALA A 17 -30.51 30.49 -10.27
N LEU A 18 -29.50 30.59 -9.40
CA LEU A 18 -29.62 31.26 -8.10
C LEU A 18 -28.66 32.45 -8.07
N ALA A 19 -29.24 33.64 -8.08
CA ALA A 19 -28.55 34.91 -7.91
C ALA A 19 -28.24 35.12 -6.42
N ILE A 20 -26.99 35.42 -6.09
CA ILE A 20 -26.57 35.84 -4.75
C ILE A 20 -26.25 37.34 -4.82
N SER A 21 -27.02 38.12 -4.12
CA SER A 21 -26.88 39.57 -3.91
C SER A 21 -25.79 39.88 -2.90
N VAL A 22 -24.87 40.74 -3.31
CA VAL A 22 -23.83 41.34 -2.45
C VAL A 22 -24.46 42.56 -1.75
N THR A 23 -24.39 42.57 -0.42
CA THR A 23 -24.71 43.76 0.36
C THR A 23 -23.42 44.29 0.99
N ALA A 24 -23.00 45.45 0.52
CA ALA A 24 -21.95 46.28 1.13
C ALA A 24 -22.58 47.27 2.10
N CYS A 25 -21.99 47.43 3.28
CA CYS A 25 -22.12 48.58 4.18
C CYS A 25 -20.85 48.62 5.02
N GLY A 26 -20.01 49.57 5.02
CA GLY A 26 -19.93 51.01 5.05
C GLY A 26 -20.03 51.60 6.46
N GLY A 27 -18.91 52.17 6.99
CA GLY A 27 -18.91 52.95 8.24
C GLY A 27 -17.54 52.99 8.92
N ASN A 28 -16.94 53.91 8.89
CA ASN A 28 -16.12 55.11 9.04
C ASN A 28 -15.71 55.46 10.51
N SER A 29 -14.43 55.85 10.63
CA SER A 29 -13.76 56.75 11.62
C SER A 29 -13.48 56.22 13.03
N THR A 30 -12.37 56.56 13.70
CA THR A 30 -11.38 57.63 13.70
C THR A 30 -10.21 57.26 14.62
N ASP A 31 -9.00 57.71 14.25
CA ASP A 31 -7.84 58.13 14.98
C ASP A 31 -7.56 57.74 16.47
N THR A 32 -6.39 57.25 16.75
CA THR A 32 -5.29 58.01 17.41
C THR A 32 -4.00 57.21 17.55
N ASN A 33 -2.91 57.93 17.32
CA ASN A 33 -1.49 57.62 17.47
C ASN A 33 -1.09 56.87 18.75
N ASN A 34 -0.08 55.94 18.67
CA ASN A 34 1.25 56.20 19.28
C ASN A 34 2.28 55.12 18.97
N ALA A 35 3.41 55.60 18.53
CA ALA A 35 4.82 55.15 18.65
C ALA A 35 5.22 53.70 18.89
N SER A 36 5.94 53.17 17.88
CA SER A 36 7.31 52.64 17.96
C SER A 36 7.67 51.58 19.01
N THR A 37 7.89 50.36 18.51
CA THR A 37 9.15 49.63 18.75
C THR A 37 9.33 48.56 17.68
N ASN A 38 10.45 48.59 16.98
CA ASN A 38 10.94 47.55 16.10
C ASN A 38 11.12 46.25 16.90
N ALA A 39 10.40 45.21 16.52
CA ALA A 39 10.82 43.84 16.72
C ALA A 39 10.77 43.18 15.34
N ASP A 40 11.94 42.87 14.85
CA ASP A 40 12.21 42.07 13.70
C ASP A 40 11.62 40.67 13.99
N VAL A 41 10.40 40.44 13.49
CA VAL A 41 9.80 39.10 13.47
C VAL A 41 10.01 38.60 12.04
N SER A 42 11.05 37.80 11.90
CA SER A 42 11.22 36.93 10.75
C SER A 42 9.87 36.21 10.52
N ALA A 43 9.19 36.62 9.50
CA ALA A 43 8.01 35.91 9.02
C ALA A 43 8.49 34.52 8.53
N GLU A 44 8.36 33.54 9.38
CA GLU A 44 8.27 32.16 8.91
C GLU A 44 7.02 32.13 8.04
N THR A 45 7.25 32.05 6.75
CA THR A 45 6.20 31.80 5.77
C THR A 45 5.74 30.38 6.03
N GLU A 46 4.71 30.23 6.87
CA GLU A 46 3.96 28.98 6.93
C GLU A 46 3.37 28.78 5.53
N ASN A 47 4.04 27.91 4.77
CA ASN A 47 3.53 27.41 3.52
C ASN A 47 2.39 26.45 3.87
N SER A 48 1.19 26.97 4.04
CA SER A 48 -0.04 26.20 4.17
C SER A 48 -0.42 25.62 2.79
N GLY A 49 0.49 24.86 2.20
CA GLY A 49 0.19 24.03 1.05
C GLY A 49 -0.75 22.91 1.50
N ASP A 50 -1.78 22.63 0.71
CA ASP A 50 -2.69 21.52 0.96
C ASP A 50 -1.87 20.23 1.11
N VAL A 51 -1.97 19.59 2.30
CA VAL A 51 -1.31 18.30 2.55
C VAL A 51 -2.01 17.23 1.72
N THR A 52 -1.25 16.55 0.88
CA THR A 52 -1.77 15.46 0.05
C THR A 52 -1.83 14.16 0.84
N VAL A 53 -3.01 13.55 0.90
CA VAL A 53 -3.19 12.25 1.54
C VAL A 53 -2.72 11.13 0.60
N ILE A 54 -1.83 10.28 1.09
CA ILE A 54 -1.37 9.07 0.41
C ILE A 54 -2.02 7.86 1.07
N ASN A 55 -2.81 7.12 0.32
CA ASN A 55 -3.39 5.88 0.78
C ASN A 55 -2.40 4.74 0.60
N ALA A 56 -2.04 4.09 1.70
CA ALA A 56 -1.21 2.91 1.71
C ALA A 56 -2.02 1.70 2.19
N VAL A 57 -1.62 0.50 1.77
CA VAL A 57 -2.30 -0.74 2.12
C VAL A 57 -1.31 -1.80 2.58
N THR A 58 -1.74 -2.59 3.56
CA THR A 58 -1.04 -3.77 4.07
C THR A 58 -2.00 -4.94 4.25
N GLY A 59 -1.47 -6.17 4.29
CA GLY A 59 -2.23 -7.35 4.71
C GLY A 59 -2.32 -7.53 6.22
N GLY A 60 -1.66 -6.67 7.02
CA GLY A 60 -1.66 -6.75 8.48
C GLY A 60 -0.76 -7.84 9.08
N SER A 61 0.01 -8.52 8.26
CA SER A 61 0.98 -9.58 8.63
C SER A 61 2.06 -9.71 7.57
N PRO A 62 3.22 -10.38 7.81
CA PRO A 62 3.58 -11.15 9.01
C PRO A 62 4.32 -10.34 10.08
N LYS A 63 4.24 -10.75 11.33
CA LYS A 63 5.17 -10.30 12.38
C LYS A 63 6.59 -10.81 12.10
N PRO A 64 7.65 -10.08 12.44
CA PRO A 64 7.70 -8.78 13.11
C PRO A 64 7.64 -7.58 12.15
N TYR A 65 7.42 -7.79 10.87
CA TYR A 65 7.39 -6.72 9.86
C TYR A 65 6.14 -5.88 9.95
N ILE A 66 4.98 -6.52 10.14
CA ILE A 66 3.69 -5.87 10.23
C ILE A 66 2.84 -6.55 11.30
N SER A 67 2.17 -5.73 12.10
CA SER A 67 1.12 -6.15 13.03
C SER A 67 0.00 -5.13 13.04
N VAL A 68 -1.22 -5.61 13.13
CA VAL A 68 -2.39 -4.80 13.50
C VAL A 68 -2.67 -5.10 14.96
N GLU A 69 -2.65 -4.08 15.79
CA GLU A 69 -2.84 -4.20 17.21
C GLU A 69 -4.34 -4.20 17.57
N GLU A 70 -4.71 -4.57 18.80
CA GLU A 70 -6.11 -4.67 19.25
C GLU A 70 -6.86 -3.33 19.17
N ASP A 71 -6.16 -2.21 19.31
CA ASP A 71 -6.70 -0.86 19.19
C ASP A 71 -6.82 -0.36 17.74
N GLY A 72 -6.44 -1.19 16.76
CA GLY A 72 -6.43 -0.87 15.35
C GLY A 72 -5.19 -0.12 14.87
N SER A 73 -4.21 0.14 15.73
CA SER A 73 -2.94 0.73 15.35
C SER A 73 -2.06 -0.27 14.59
N TYR A 74 -1.08 0.25 13.86
CA TYR A 74 -0.14 -0.56 13.10
C TYR A 74 1.25 -0.48 13.73
N SER A 75 1.96 -1.60 13.77
CA SER A 75 3.33 -1.68 14.25
C SER A 75 4.18 -2.63 13.39
N GLY A 76 5.48 -2.64 13.65
CA GLY A 76 6.44 -3.50 12.97
C GLY A 76 7.41 -2.75 12.07
N TYR A 77 8.45 -3.47 11.65
CA TYR A 77 9.59 -2.90 10.94
C TYR A 77 9.20 -2.14 9.67
N ASP A 78 8.37 -2.73 8.82
CA ASP A 78 7.90 -2.10 7.58
C ASP A 78 7.10 -0.82 7.85
N ILE A 79 6.29 -0.84 8.91
CA ILE A 79 5.46 0.30 9.30
C ILE A 79 6.33 1.44 9.82
N GLU A 80 7.35 1.13 10.63
CA GLU A 80 8.29 2.12 11.15
C GLU A 80 9.12 2.76 10.02
N VAL A 81 9.56 1.96 9.03
CA VAL A 81 10.25 2.48 7.84
C VAL A 81 9.33 3.41 7.05
N LEU A 82 8.09 2.99 6.80
CA LEU A 82 7.11 3.82 6.09
C LEU A 82 6.85 5.14 6.83
N GLN A 83 6.62 5.09 8.14
CA GLN A 83 6.41 6.29 8.97
C GLN A 83 7.61 7.22 8.93
N ALA A 84 8.83 6.68 9.07
CA ALA A 84 10.07 7.47 9.01
C ALA A 84 10.28 8.18 7.66
N VAL A 85 9.73 7.65 6.57
CA VAL A 85 9.69 8.32 5.26
C VAL A 85 8.72 9.50 5.30
N PHE A 86 7.49 9.28 5.79
CA PHE A 86 6.47 10.33 5.83
C PHE A 86 6.82 11.46 6.81
N ASP A 87 7.50 11.17 7.91
CA ASP A 87 8.01 12.19 8.85
C ASP A 87 8.99 13.20 8.20
N ARG A 88 9.59 12.83 7.06
CA ARG A 88 10.47 13.68 6.26
C ARG A 88 9.77 14.38 5.09
N LEU A 89 8.49 14.12 4.90
CA LEU A 89 7.71 14.59 3.77
C LEU A 89 6.45 15.33 4.27
N PRO A 90 6.59 16.51 4.89
CA PRO A 90 5.47 17.21 5.54
C PRO A 90 4.34 17.63 4.60
N GLN A 91 4.58 17.62 3.27
CA GLN A 91 3.58 17.87 2.26
C GLN A 91 2.64 16.67 2.01
N TYR A 92 2.93 15.52 2.62
CA TYR A 92 2.11 14.31 2.51
C TYR A 92 1.65 13.83 3.89
N SER A 93 0.47 13.25 3.95
CA SER A 93 -0.02 12.50 5.11
C SER A 93 -0.30 11.06 4.72
N LEU A 94 0.00 10.14 5.62
CA LEU A 94 -0.20 8.70 5.42
C LEU A 94 -1.59 8.28 5.93
N ASN A 95 -2.36 7.62 5.06
CA ASN A 95 -3.57 6.89 5.43
C ASN A 95 -3.34 5.40 5.17
N LEU A 96 -2.96 4.66 6.23
CA LEU A 96 -2.69 3.21 6.14
C LEU A 96 -3.96 2.41 6.39
N GLN A 97 -4.21 1.41 5.54
CA GLN A 97 -5.39 0.56 5.58
C GLN A 97 -4.99 -0.91 5.47
N THR A 98 -5.86 -1.81 5.93
CA THR A 98 -5.69 -3.26 5.77
C THR A 98 -6.61 -3.78 4.66
N ALA A 99 -6.10 -4.71 3.88
CA ALA A 99 -6.87 -5.48 2.90
C ALA A 99 -6.39 -6.93 2.86
N GLU A 100 -7.23 -7.82 2.36
CA GLU A 100 -6.81 -9.18 2.05
C GLU A 100 -5.64 -9.16 1.07
N PHE A 101 -4.67 -10.07 1.25
CA PHE A 101 -3.43 -10.09 0.47
C PHE A 101 -3.67 -10.07 -1.04
N ASP A 102 -4.63 -10.84 -1.53
CA ASP A 102 -4.98 -10.92 -2.95
C ASP A 102 -5.61 -9.61 -3.48
N ALA A 103 -6.24 -8.83 -2.60
CA ALA A 103 -6.86 -7.56 -2.96
C ALA A 103 -5.87 -6.39 -3.04
N ILE A 104 -4.67 -6.50 -2.46
CA ILE A 104 -3.67 -5.43 -2.44
C ILE A 104 -3.31 -4.97 -3.86
N PHE A 105 -2.93 -5.89 -4.72
CA PHE A 105 -2.47 -5.58 -6.08
C PHE A 105 -3.58 -5.09 -6.99
N SER A 106 -4.78 -5.65 -6.86
CA SER A 106 -5.96 -5.16 -7.58
C SER A 106 -6.33 -3.74 -7.15
N GLY A 107 -6.21 -3.43 -5.86
CA GLY A 107 -6.43 -2.09 -5.32
C GLY A 107 -5.41 -1.06 -5.79
N LEU A 108 -4.12 -1.43 -5.89
CA LEU A 108 -3.07 -0.60 -6.49
C LEU A 108 -3.37 -0.30 -7.97
N THR A 109 -3.71 -1.33 -8.74
CA THR A 109 -4.05 -1.19 -10.16
C THR A 109 -5.27 -0.30 -10.38
N ALA A 110 -6.26 -0.39 -9.50
CA ALA A 110 -7.45 0.44 -9.53
C ALA A 110 -7.22 1.90 -9.04
N GLY A 111 -6.03 2.20 -8.48
CA GLY A 111 -5.70 3.53 -7.93
C GLY A 111 -6.31 3.81 -6.55
N ASN A 112 -6.90 2.81 -5.90
CA ASN A 112 -7.43 2.94 -4.54
C ASN A 112 -6.31 3.20 -3.51
N TYR A 113 -5.13 2.64 -3.77
CA TYR A 113 -3.92 2.81 -2.99
C TYR A 113 -2.79 3.30 -3.88
N GLN A 114 -1.90 4.13 -3.34
CA GLN A 114 -0.68 4.59 -3.99
C GLN A 114 0.54 3.78 -3.56
N ILE A 115 0.49 3.20 -2.37
CA ILE A 115 1.59 2.42 -1.78
C ILE A 115 1.04 1.11 -1.21
N ALA A 116 1.77 0.01 -1.44
CA ALA A 116 1.57 -1.23 -0.70
C ALA A 116 2.82 -1.53 0.13
N VAL A 117 2.61 -1.91 1.39
CA VAL A 117 3.67 -2.27 2.33
C VAL A 117 3.30 -3.59 3.01
N ASN A 118 4.07 -4.65 2.76
CA ASN A 118 3.79 -5.99 3.30
C ASN A 118 5.00 -6.94 3.17
N ASN A 119 6.19 -6.47 3.54
CA ASN A 119 7.43 -7.24 3.39
C ASN A 119 7.57 -7.85 1.97
N PHE A 120 7.27 -7.04 0.96
CA PHE A 120 7.31 -7.49 -0.42
C PHE A 120 8.74 -7.62 -0.94
N SER A 121 9.18 -8.84 -1.17
CA SER A 121 10.43 -9.09 -1.91
C SER A 121 10.25 -8.75 -3.39
N TYR A 122 11.36 -8.36 -4.04
CA TYR A 122 11.38 -8.13 -5.47
C TYR A 122 10.88 -9.35 -6.24
N ASN A 123 10.09 -9.09 -7.28
CA ASN A 123 9.54 -10.10 -8.16
C ASN A 123 9.46 -9.52 -9.58
N GLU A 124 10.12 -10.15 -10.55
CA GLU A 124 10.19 -9.68 -11.94
C GLU A 124 8.80 -9.46 -12.55
N LYS A 125 7.90 -10.40 -12.36
CA LYS A 125 6.53 -10.32 -12.90
C LYS A 125 5.75 -9.13 -12.32
N ARG A 126 5.93 -8.85 -11.02
CA ARG A 126 5.31 -7.68 -10.40
C ARG A 126 5.96 -6.37 -10.86
N ALA A 127 7.27 -6.39 -11.12
CA ALA A 127 8.01 -5.21 -11.60
C ALA A 127 7.59 -4.75 -13.01
N GLU A 128 6.90 -5.59 -13.78
CA GLU A 128 6.29 -5.21 -15.05
C GLU A 128 5.12 -4.21 -14.86
N SER A 129 4.47 -4.22 -13.70
CA SER A 129 3.27 -3.43 -13.41
C SER A 129 3.42 -2.44 -12.26
N TYR A 130 4.38 -2.63 -11.36
CA TYR A 130 4.54 -1.83 -10.14
C TYR A 130 5.98 -1.40 -9.95
N TYR A 131 6.17 -0.19 -9.42
CA TYR A 131 7.47 0.29 -8.99
C TYR A 131 7.81 -0.25 -7.60
N TYR A 132 9.08 -0.59 -7.39
CA TYR A 132 9.62 -0.95 -6.09
C TYR A 132 10.44 0.20 -5.52
N SER A 133 10.44 0.34 -4.20
CA SER A 133 11.41 1.17 -3.48
C SER A 133 12.82 0.58 -3.60
N PHE A 134 13.81 1.31 -3.12
CA PHE A 134 15.11 0.69 -2.83
C PHE A 134 14.94 -0.40 -1.77
N PRO A 135 15.72 -1.50 -1.85
CA PRO A 135 15.73 -2.51 -0.81
C PRO A 135 16.16 -1.90 0.53
N TYR A 136 15.40 -2.17 1.58
CA TYR A 136 15.70 -1.71 2.94
C TYR A 136 15.86 -2.87 3.93
N ASP A 137 15.64 -4.12 3.47
CA ASP A 137 15.80 -5.34 4.23
C ASP A 137 16.22 -6.51 3.33
N GLU A 138 16.82 -7.54 3.91
CA GLU A 138 17.17 -8.80 3.26
C GLU A 138 16.61 -9.96 4.09
N ILE A 139 15.75 -10.76 3.48
CA ILE A 139 15.16 -11.94 4.09
C ILE A 139 15.72 -13.23 3.50
N LYS A 140 15.72 -14.31 4.29
CA LYS A 140 16.06 -15.66 3.84
C LYS A 140 14.91 -16.61 4.12
N TYR A 141 14.56 -17.39 3.11
CA TYR A 141 13.61 -18.47 3.30
C TYR A 141 14.29 -19.68 3.93
N VAL A 142 13.58 -20.35 4.82
CA VAL A 142 14.03 -21.55 5.50
C VAL A 142 12.98 -22.65 5.41
N PHE A 143 13.39 -23.89 5.50
CA PHE A 143 12.47 -25.00 5.71
C PHE A 143 12.08 -25.08 7.18
N VAL A 144 10.79 -25.19 7.44
CA VAL A 144 10.25 -25.54 8.76
C VAL A 144 9.77 -26.98 8.70
N GLN A 145 10.33 -27.85 9.54
CA GLN A 145 10.02 -29.28 9.58
C GLN A 145 9.93 -29.77 11.02
N ARG A 146 9.47 -31.00 11.22
CA ARG A 146 9.46 -31.61 12.55
C ARG A 146 10.89 -31.81 13.07
N ALA A 147 11.05 -31.67 14.37
CA ALA A 147 12.38 -31.72 15.00
C ALA A 147 13.03 -33.12 14.94
N ASP A 148 12.24 -34.17 14.79
CA ASP A 148 12.67 -35.57 14.67
C ASP A 148 12.91 -36.02 13.22
N ASP A 149 12.58 -35.17 12.23
CA ASP A 149 12.92 -35.45 10.83
C ASP A 149 14.37 -35.04 10.55
N GLU A 150 15.00 -35.78 9.66
CA GLU A 150 16.34 -35.40 9.19
C GLU A 150 16.30 -34.11 8.41
N PRO A 151 17.20 -33.13 8.73
CA PRO A 151 17.12 -31.79 8.16
C PRO A 151 17.09 -31.74 6.65
N LEU A 152 16.16 -30.98 6.07
CA LEU A 152 16.14 -30.64 4.65
C LEU A 152 17.19 -29.57 4.36
N THR A 153 17.98 -29.77 3.32
CA THR A 153 19.07 -28.87 2.94
C THR A 153 18.81 -28.13 1.63
N SER A 154 17.88 -28.63 0.81
CA SER A 154 17.58 -28.06 -0.50
C SER A 154 16.20 -28.53 -1.05
N LEU A 155 15.71 -27.88 -2.10
CA LEU A 155 14.54 -28.33 -2.86
C LEU A 155 14.80 -29.72 -3.52
N GLN A 156 16.04 -29.95 -3.95
CA GLN A 156 16.44 -31.25 -4.50
C GLN A 156 16.27 -32.35 -3.46
N ASP A 157 16.75 -32.14 -2.25
CA ASP A 157 16.63 -33.07 -1.14
C ASP A 157 15.16 -33.35 -0.78
N ALA A 158 14.31 -32.31 -0.78
CA ALA A 158 12.87 -32.44 -0.58
C ALA A 158 12.19 -33.28 -1.68
N ALA A 159 12.60 -33.08 -2.93
CA ALA A 159 12.09 -33.83 -4.07
C ALA A 159 12.51 -35.30 -4.01
N ASP A 160 13.78 -35.58 -3.75
CA ASP A 160 14.33 -36.93 -3.68
C ASP A 160 13.74 -37.77 -2.54
N ARG A 161 13.36 -37.11 -1.42
CA ARG A 161 12.64 -37.72 -0.29
C ARG A 161 11.13 -37.77 -0.47
N GLY A 162 10.60 -37.15 -1.54
CA GLY A 162 9.19 -37.11 -1.83
C GLY A 162 8.35 -36.28 -0.86
N TYR A 163 8.98 -35.33 -0.18
CA TYR A 163 8.30 -34.43 0.75
C TYR A 163 7.31 -33.51 0.03
N LYS A 164 6.28 -33.11 0.78
CA LYS A 164 5.37 -32.03 0.37
C LYS A 164 5.80 -30.73 1.08
N ILE A 165 5.90 -29.66 0.32
CA ILE A 165 6.16 -28.33 0.86
C ILE A 165 4.85 -27.54 0.79
N GLU A 166 4.43 -27.02 1.93
CA GLU A 166 3.31 -26.10 2.02
C GLU A 166 3.83 -24.66 1.96
N ALA A 167 3.21 -23.83 1.14
CA ALA A 167 3.53 -22.40 1.03
C ALA A 167 2.29 -21.61 0.63
N GLY A 168 2.25 -20.34 1.05
CA GLY A 168 1.14 -19.44 0.72
C GLY A 168 0.98 -19.21 -0.77
N ALA A 169 -0.25 -19.10 -1.25
CA ALA A 169 -0.53 -18.79 -2.64
C ALA A 169 0.01 -17.39 -3.02
N GLY A 170 0.64 -17.28 -4.19
CA GLY A 170 1.09 -16.00 -4.77
C GLY A 170 2.28 -15.33 -4.07
N VAL A 171 2.87 -15.94 -3.04
CA VAL A 171 4.09 -15.41 -2.38
C VAL A 171 5.35 -15.78 -3.15
N ASN A 172 6.43 -15.02 -2.92
CA ASN A 172 7.66 -15.20 -3.70
C ASN A 172 8.31 -16.58 -3.53
N VAL A 173 8.24 -17.19 -2.35
CA VAL A 173 8.80 -18.54 -2.13
C VAL A 173 8.04 -19.59 -2.97
N THR A 174 6.73 -19.45 -3.12
CA THR A 174 5.92 -20.31 -3.99
C THR A 174 6.36 -20.18 -5.44
N ASN A 175 6.48 -18.94 -5.95
CA ASN A 175 6.98 -18.69 -7.30
C ASN A 175 8.39 -19.29 -7.52
N ALA A 176 9.26 -19.21 -6.51
CA ALA A 176 10.59 -19.79 -6.59
C ALA A 176 10.58 -21.33 -6.67
N ILE A 177 9.68 -21.99 -5.92
CA ILE A 177 9.49 -23.45 -5.98
C ILE A 177 8.88 -23.87 -7.31
N GLU A 178 7.90 -23.12 -7.82
CA GLU A 178 7.30 -23.37 -9.13
C GLU A 178 8.32 -23.27 -10.25
N LYS A 179 9.12 -22.20 -10.25
CA LYS A 179 10.22 -22.04 -11.20
C LYS A 179 11.24 -23.17 -11.12
N TRP A 180 11.62 -23.56 -9.91
CA TRP A 180 12.51 -24.70 -9.71
C TRP A 180 11.91 -25.99 -10.30
N ASN A 181 10.60 -26.22 -10.12
CA ASN A 181 9.89 -27.38 -10.68
C ASN A 181 9.84 -27.36 -12.20
N GLU A 182 9.75 -26.18 -12.82
CA GLU A 182 9.82 -26.03 -14.29
C GLU A 182 11.21 -26.38 -14.83
N GLU A 183 12.25 -25.95 -14.12
CA GLU A 183 13.65 -26.21 -14.45
C GLU A 183 14.06 -27.67 -14.16
N ASN A 184 13.33 -28.40 -13.30
CA ASN A 184 13.60 -29.76 -12.87
C ASN A 184 12.39 -30.69 -13.09
N PRO A 185 11.95 -30.92 -14.34
CA PRO A 185 10.68 -31.62 -14.64
C PRO A 185 10.65 -33.07 -14.13
N ASP A 186 11.80 -33.74 -14.05
CA ASP A 186 11.93 -35.14 -13.61
C ASP A 186 12.00 -35.30 -12.08
N ARG A 187 12.12 -34.20 -11.33
CA ARG A 187 12.37 -34.18 -9.87
C ARG A 187 11.56 -33.11 -9.15
N LYS A 188 10.29 -33.03 -9.45
CA LYS A 188 9.44 -31.96 -8.89
C LYS A 188 9.18 -32.14 -7.41
N VAL A 189 9.27 -31.04 -6.67
CA VAL A 189 8.76 -30.92 -5.31
C VAL A 189 7.23 -30.89 -5.37
N LYS A 190 6.58 -31.61 -4.47
CA LYS A 190 5.12 -31.54 -4.28
C LYS A 190 4.79 -30.27 -3.50
N LEU A 191 4.32 -29.23 -4.21
CA LEU A 191 3.88 -27.98 -3.60
C LEU A 191 2.40 -28.09 -3.23
N VAL A 192 2.06 -27.66 -2.01
CA VAL A 192 0.70 -27.53 -1.48
C VAL A 192 0.50 -26.04 -1.18
N LEU A 193 -0.51 -25.45 -1.78
CA LEU A 193 -0.85 -24.03 -1.55
C LEU A 193 -1.84 -23.92 -0.40
N SER A 194 -1.60 -22.95 0.51
CA SER A 194 -2.44 -22.60 1.65
C SER A 194 -2.91 -21.16 1.57
#